data_913175a6b32b4cb5e237718b43cf3e39
#
_entry.id   913175a6b32b4cb5e237718b43cf3e39
#
_cell.length_a   1.000
_cell.length_b   1.000
_cell.length_c   1.000
_cell.angle_alpha   90.00
_cell.angle_beta   90.00
_cell.angle_gamma   90.00
#
_symmetry.space_group_name_H-M   'P 1'
#
loop_
_entity.id
_entity.type
_entity.pdbx_description
1 polymer ?
#
loop_
_entity_poly.entity_id
_entity_poly.type
_entity_poly.pdbx_seq_one_letter_code
_entity_poly.pdbx_strand_id
1 'polypeptide(L)'
;MCAERCLCFPTLFKLDGVWYTDIHIQKGGGSLDPVILHCDLNGFYASVELLSHPDLRDVPMAVSGDPSSRHGIILAKNEPAKRFGVQTAETIWQAKKKCPDLVLLPPHHGLYREYSQKVNAIYDEYTDLVEPFGIDESWLDMTHTLHLFGGDAKAFADSLRARVRRELGLTLSVGISFNKVFAKLGSDYRKPDATTVISRENWQQLVWPLPVGDILYVGGAAKKLLKPYGVETIGQLAACRPDTLETLLGKMGLQLHAYANGLDRSPVRSRFDAEPAKSVGNGTTFSQNLTTRIQVQAGIAVLADSVATRLRHHGLYAGGLQVTVRDPQFHDRSRQCQLSSPTHLIRDLTGTAMELVDQLWSPPAPIRAITVTALHLIPEGEAYEQTDLFAAAPKREKQEKLEGAMEHIRKKYGGGAIVFGAAQPEKEEDPFP
;
A
#
# COMPACT_ATOMS: atom_id res chain seq x y z
N MET A 1 21.42 -48.90 -33.40
CA MET A 1 21.04 -50.18 -32.77
C MET A 1 21.14 -49.99 -31.28
N CYS A 2 20.15 -50.44 -30.56
CA CYS A 2 19.90 -50.40 -29.10
C CYS A 2 19.80 -49.03 -28.44
N ALA A 3 18.54 -48.63 -28.31
CA ALA A 3 18.11 -47.62 -27.36
C ALA A 3 17.97 -48.28 -25.97
N GLU A 4 18.78 -47.89 -25.02
CA GLU A 4 18.55 -48.22 -23.61
C GLU A 4 17.62 -47.19 -22.99
N ARG A 5 16.40 -47.64 -22.68
CA ARG A 5 15.45 -46.91 -21.82
C ARG A 5 15.92 -47.11 -20.37
N CYS A 6 16.55 -46.09 -19.77
CA CYS A 6 16.68 -46.05 -18.32
C CYS A 6 15.32 -45.68 -17.67
N LEU A 7 14.68 -46.71 -17.09
CA LEU A 7 13.56 -46.53 -16.15
C LEU A 7 14.15 -46.14 -14.79
N CYS A 8 14.08 -44.86 -14.46
CA CYS A 8 14.35 -44.41 -13.09
C CYS A 8 13.12 -44.73 -12.23
N PHE A 9 13.29 -45.60 -11.24
CA PHE A 9 12.31 -45.82 -10.19
C PHE A 9 12.47 -44.71 -9.13
N PRO A 10 11.37 -44.17 -8.61
CA PRO A 10 11.44 -43.19 -7.52
C PRO A 10 11.98 -43.85 -6.24
N THR A 11 12.96 -43.22 -5.61
CA THR A 11 13.48 -43.67 -4.33
C THR A 11 12.51 -43.24 -3.23
N LEU A 12 11.95 -44.20 -2.50
CA LEU A 12 11.07 -43.98 -1.36
C LEU A 12 11.94 -43.86 -0.08
N PHE A 13 11.76 -42.79 0.68
CA PHE A 13 12.34 -42.68 2.03
C PHE A 13 11.23 -42.37 3.05
N LYS A 14 11.44 -42.81 4.29
CA LYS A 14 10.47 -42.71 5.38
C LYS A 14 11.05 -41.81 6.46
N LEU A 15 10.37 -40.72 6.77
CA LEU A 15 10.63 -39.85 7.94
C LEU A 15 9.34 -39.78 8.78
N ASP A 16 9.48 -39.99 10.08
CA ASP A 16 8.40 -39.89 11.09
C ASP A 16 7.10 -40.67 10.74
N GLY A 17 7.25 -41.84 10.11
CA GLY A 17 6.12 -42.72 9.82
C GLY A 17 5.39 -42.43 8.51
N VAL A 18 5.74 -41.38 7.78
CA VAL A 18 5.14 -40.97 6.49
C VAL A 18 6.11 -41.32 5.35
N TRP A 19 5.55 -41.85 4.25
CA TRP A 19 6.31 -42.15 3.04
C TRP A 19 6.39 -40.94 2.13
N TYR A 20 7.58 -40.52 1.74
CA TYR A 20 7.84 -39.47 0.78
C TYR A 20 8.42 -40.06 -0.49
N THR A 21 7.96 -39.58 -1.64
CA THR A 21 8.56 -39.86 -2.95
C THR A 21 9.43 -38.70 -3.36
N ASP A 22 10.72 -38.93 -3.56
CA ASP A 22 11.59 -37.95 -4.23
C ASP A 22 11.17 -37.84 -5.69
N ILE A 23 10.45 -36.78 -6.02
CA ILE A 23 10.22 -36.40 -7.40
C ILE A 23 11.48 -35.68 -7.88
N HIS A 24 12.43 -36.44 -8.46
CA HIS A 24 13.51 -35.83 -9.22
C HIS A 24 12.90 -35.07 -10.40
N ILE A 25 12.70 -33.75 -10.23
CA ILE A 25 12.45 -32.86 -11.35
C ILE A 25 13.72 -32.89 -12.22
N GLN A 26 13.67 -33.61 -13.34
CA GLN A 26 14.70 -33.50 -14.36
C GLN A 26 14.85 -32.01 -14.72
N LYS A 27 16.01 -31.45 -14.47
CA LYS A 27 16.43 -30.17 -15.06
C LYS A 27 16.59 -30.36 -16.56
N GLY A 28 15.48 -30.39 -17.27
CA GLY A 28 15.42 -30.14 -18.70
C GLY A 28 15.77 -28.65 -18.88
N GLY A 29 16.91 -28.37 -19.47
CA GLY A 29 17.48 -27.04 -19.61
C GLY A 29 16.78 -26.13 -20.64
N GLY A 30 15.50 -25.85 -20.47
CA GLY A 30 14.78 -24.74 -21.08
C GLY A 30 14.15 -23.94 -19.96
N SER A 31 14.63 -22.71 -19.68
CA SER A 31 13.95 -21.78 -18.81
C SER A 31 12.56 -21.54 -19.38
N LEU A 32 11.53 -21.99 -18.66
CA LEU A 32 10.15 -21.63 -19.01
C LEU A 32 10.05 -20.10 -19.00
N ASP A 33 9.45 -19.52 -20.05
CA ASP A 33 9.13 -18.10 -20.04
C ASP A 33 8.19 -17.81 -18.87
N PRO A 34 8.48 -16.79 -18.02
CA PRO A 34 7.60 -16.46 -16.92
C PRO A 34 6.20 -16.09 -17.42
N VAL A 35 5.19 -16.53 -16.68
CA VAL A 35 3.79 -16.16 -16.90
C VAL A 35 3.31 -15.41 -15.66
N ILE A 36 3.46 -14.09 -15.70
CA ILE A 36 3.10 -13.20 -14.61
C ILE A 36 1.76 -12.54 -14.94
N LEU A 37 0.79 -12.69 -14.04
CA LEU A 37 -0.45 -11.96 -14.08
C LEU A 37 -0.39 -10.77 -13.12
N HIS A 38 -0.97 -9.65 -13.51
CA HIS A 38 -1.33 -8.56 -12.62
C HIS A 38 -2.85 -8.41 -12.61
N CYS A 39 -3.46 -8.61 -11.47
CA CYS A 39 -4.90 -8.51 -11.22
C CYS A 39 -5.22 -7.21 -10.50
N ASP A 40 -6.18 -6.44 -10.99
CA ASP A 40 -6.54 -5.12 -10.49
C ASP A 40 -8.07 -4.95 -10.45
N LEU A 41 -8.65 -4.77 -9.28
CA LEU A 41 -10.09 -4.63 -9.06
C LEU A 41 -10.59 -3.28 -9.57
N ASN A 42 -11.59 -3.30 -10.43
CA ASN A 42 -12.07 -2.08 -11.08
C ASN A 42 -12.86 -1.19 -10.12
N GLY A 43 -12.39 0.05 -9.92
CA GLY A 43 -13.04 1.04 -9.07
C GLY A 43 -13.35 0.52 -7.67
N PHE A 44 -12.42 -0.18 -7.06
CA PHE A 44 -12.58 -1.12 -5.96
C PHE A 44 -13.52 -0.62 -4.85
N TYR A 45 -13.21 0.50 -4.18
CA TYR A 45 -14.06 0.99 -3.10
C TYR A 45 -15.49 1.30 -3.56
N ALA A 46 -15.64 1.96 -4.71
CA ALA A 46 -16.94 2.25 -5.28
C ALA A 46 -17.70 0.96 -5.64
N SER A 47 -17.00 -0.05 -6.18
CA SER A 47 -17.61 -1.33 -6.54
C SER A 47 -18.08 -2.11 -5.31
N VAL A 48 -17.33 -2.08 -4.20
CA VAL A 48 -17.73 -2.71 -2.93
C VAL A 48 -18.96 -2.00 -2.34
N GLU A 49 -18.99 -0.67 -2.32
CA GLU A 49 -20.18 0.07 -1.84
C GLU A 49 -21.43 -0.24 -2.69
N LEU A 50 -21.27 -0.37 -4.00
CA LEU A 50 -22.38 -0.69 -4.92
C LEU A 50 -22.96 -2.11 -4.72
N LEU A 51 -22.31 -2.99 -3.99
CA LEU A 51 -22.91 -4.28 -3.59
C LEU A 51 -24.07 -4.07 -2.62
N SER A 52 -23.96 -3.08 -1.73
CA SER A 52 -25.01 -2.71 -0.76
C SER A 52 -25.95 -1.62 -1.30
N HIS A 53 -25.55 -0.89 -2.35
CA HIS A 53 -26.30 0.21 -2.97
C HIS A 53 -26.50 -0.02 -4.46
N PRO A 54 -27.21 -1.10 -4.88
CA PRO A 54 -27.36 -1.44 -6.29
C PRO A 54 -28.12 -0.37 -7.10
N ASP A 55 -28.95 0.45 -6.45
CA ASP A 55 -29.69 1.59 -7.01
C ASP A 55 -28.76 2.72 -7.50
N LEU A 56 -27.53 2.79 -6.99
CA LEU A 56 -26.53 3.79 -7.39
C LEU A 56 -25.65 3.36 -8.57
N ARG A 57 -25.87 2.18 -9.16
CA ARG A 57 -25.00 1.66 -10.24
C ARG A 57 -24.99 2.57 -11.47
N ASP A 58 -26.11 3.12 -11.82
CA ASP A 58 -26.29 3.96 -13.01
C ASP A 58 -26.30 5.47 -12.68
N VAL A 59 -26.13 5.82 -11.40
CA VAL A 59 -26.05 7.19 -10.90
C VAL A 59 -24.60 7.56 -10.65
N PRO A 60 -24.14 8.79 -10.99
CA PRO A 60 -22.80 9.24 -10.64
C PRO A 60 -22.56 9.17 -9.13
N MET A 61 -21.64 8.30 -8.70
CA MET A 61 -21.33 8.07 -7.29
C MET A 61 -19.82 8.01 -7.05
N ALA A 62 -19.38 8.52 -5.92
CA ALA A 62 -18.01 8.42 -5.46
C ALA A 62 -17.93 8.12 -3.95
N VAL A 63 -16.91 7.36 -3.56
CA VAL A 63 -16.52 7.23 -2.17
C VAL A 63 -15.57 8.38 -1.84
N SER A 64 -15.83 9.10 -0.76
CA SER A 64 -15.03 10.28 -0.39
C SER A 64 -14.83 10.38 1.12
N GLY A 65 -13.80 11.13 1.53
CA GLY A 65 -13.71 11.61 2.90
C GLY A 65 -14.88 12.51 3.27
N ASP A 66 -14.92 12.94 4.53
CA ASP A 66 -15.97 13.81 5.06
C ASP A 66 -16.10 15.11 4.24
N PRO A 67 -17.28 15.41 3.65
CA PRO A 67 -17.54 16.64 2.90
C PRO A 67 -17.40 17.92 3.74
N SER A 68 -17.61 17.86 5.04
CA SER A 68 -17.45 19.02 5.95
C SER A 68 -15.97 19.28 6.26
N SER A 69 -15.11 18.31 6.02
CA SER A 69 -13.68 18.41 6.25
C SER A 69 -12.97 19.17 5.12
N ARG A 70 -12.10 20.11 5.47
CA ARG A 70 -11.29 20.87 4.48
C ARG A 70 -10.29 20.02 3.68
N HIS A 71 -10.17 18.73 3.94
CA HIS A 71 -9.26 17.81 3.29
C HIS A 71 -9.96 16.57 2.70
N GLY A 72 -11.30 16.61 2.61
CA GLY A 72 -12.06 15.55 1.95
C GLY A 72 -11.74 15.46 0.46
N ILE A 73 -11.31 14.28 0.01
CA ILE A 73 -10.98 13.98 -1.38
C ILE A 73 -11.79 12.78 -1.88
N ILE A 74 -11.89 12.65 -3.21
CA ILE A 74 -12.45 11.48 -3.87
C ILE A 74 -11.46 10.32 -3.73
N LEU A 75 -11.91 9.21 -3.12
CA LEU A 75 -11.10 7.99 -2.95
C LEU A 75 -11.31 7.02 -4.11
N ALA A 76 -12.58 6.83 -4.52
CA ALA A 76 -12.94 6.00 -5.68
C ALA A 76 -14.23 6.52 -6.29
N LYS A 77 -14.53 6.10 -7.51
CA LYS A 77 -15.71 6.50 -8.26
C LYS A 77 -16.21 5.39 -9.15
N ASN A 78 -17.50 5.39 -9.46
CA ASN A 78 -18.08 4.49 -10.45
C ASN A 78 -17.93 5.02 -11.89
N GLU A 79 -18.26 4.20 -12.89
CA GLU A 79 -18.16 4.57 -14.31
C GLU A 79 -19.04 5.76 -14.70
N PRO A 80 -20.30 5.90 -14.21
CA PRO A 80 -21.06 7.12 -14.45
C PRO A 80 -20.34 8.39 -14.00
N ALA A 81 -19.79 8.45 -12.79
CA ALA A 81 -19.03 9.60 -12.28
C ALA A 81 -17.75 9.86 -13.11
N LYS A 82 -17.07 8.80 -13.54
CA LYS A 82 -15.88 8.89 -14.39
C LYS A 82 -16.16 9.55 -15.74
N ARG A 83 -17.35 9.34 -16.34
CA ARG A 83 -17.77 9.98 -17.59
C ARG A 83 -17.89 11.50 -17.47
N PHE A 84 -18.20 12.03 -16.29
CA PHE A 84 -18.18 13.46 -15.98
C PHE A 84 -16.76 14.01 -15.73
N GLY A 85 -15.73 13.16 -15.82
CA GLY A 85 -14.34 13.55 -15.58
C GLY A 85 -13.96 13.67 -14.10
N VAL A 86 -14.74 13.07 -13.18
CA VAL A 86 -14.38 12.97 -11.76
C VAL A 86 -13.11 12.12 -11.62
N GLN A 87 -12.14 12.61 -10.85
CA GLN A 87 -10.84 11.96 -10.67
C GLN A 87 -10.60 11.57 -9.22
N THR A 88 -9.85 10.46 -9.01
CA THR A 88 -9.35 10.09 -7.70
C THR A 88 -8.33 11.11 -7.22
N ALA A 89 -8.29 11.37 -5.91
CA ALA A 89 -7.46 12.36 -5.22
C ALA A 89 -7.81 13.84 -5.49
N GLU A 90 -8.84 14.15 -6.31
CA GLU A 90 -9.33 15.53 -6.40
C GLU A 90 -10.22 15.88 -5.19
N THR A 91 -10.34 17.17 -4.90
CA THR A 91 -11.22 17.63 -3.81
C THR A 91 -12.69 17.41 -4.16
N ILE A 92 -13.52 17.20 -3.14
CA ILE A 92 -14.97 17.06 -3.30
C ILE A 92 -15.57 18.25 -4.05
N TRP A 93 -15.08 19.47 -3.79
CA TRP A 93 -15.51 20.66 -4.49
C TRP A 93 -15.21 20.60 -6.00
N GLN A 94 -14.01 20.18 -6.39
CA GLN A 94 -13.65 20.01 -7.81
C GLN A 94 -14.51 18.94 -8.49
N ALA A 95 -14.75 17.82 -7.80
CA ALA A 95 -15.62 16.75 -8.31
C ALA A 95 -17.05 17.23 -8.53
N LYS A 96 -17.66 17.91 -7.56
CA LYS A 96 -19.02 18.48 -7.66
C LYS A 96 -19.14 19.58 -8.70
N LYS A 97 -18.07 20.33 -8.97
CA LYS A 97 -18.06 21.31 -10.08
C LYS A 97 -18.20 20.62 -11.43
N LYS A 98 -17.66 19.42 -11.61
CA LYS A 98 -17.78 18.61 -12.85
C LYS A 98 -19.08 17.81 -12.91
N CYS A 99 -19.55 17.34 -11.77
CA CYS A 99 -20.75 16.53 -11.61
C CYS A 99 -21.55 17.03 -10.39
N PRO A 100 -22.48 18.03 -10.60
CA PRO A 100 -23.26 18.63 -9.51
C PRO A 100 -24.08 17.60 -8.71
N ASP A 101 -24.64 16.61 -9.40
CA ASP A 101 -25.49 15.56 -8.82
C ASP A 101 -24.69 14.36 -8.29
N LEU A 102 -23.38 14.52 -8.07
CA LEU A 102 -22.52 13.45 -7.58
C LEU A 102 -22.95 13.01 -6.17
N VAL A 103 -23.37 11.75 -6.05
CA VAL A 103 -23.67 11.11 -4.77
C VAL A 103 -22.36 10.74 -4.09
N LEU A 104 -22.22 11.11 -2.81
CA LEU A 104 -21.03 10.81 -2.01
C LEU A 104 -21.37 9.80 -0.93
N LEU A 105 -20.57 8.74 -0.84
CA LEU A 105 -20.63 7.75 0.22
C LEU A 105 -19.39 7.82 1.11
N PRO A 106 -19.51 7.61 2.43
CA PRO A 106 -18.37 7.51 3.31
C PRO A 106 -17.60 6.20 3.06
N PRO A 107 -16.28 6.14 3.35
CA PRO A 107 -15.50 4.94 3.16
C PRO A 107 -15.69 3.93 4.30
N HIS A 108 -15.86 2.65 3.97
CA HIS A 108 -15.90 1.54 4.91
C HIS A 108 -14.64 0.67 4.81
N HIS A 109 -13.50 1.19 5.27
CA HIS A 109 -12.18 0.55 5.13
C HIS A 109 -12.10 -0.89 5.67
N GLY A 110 -12.88 -1.23 6.68
CA GLY A 110 -12.97 -2.60 7.21
C GLY A 110 -13.55 -3.56 6.17
N LEU A 111 -14.62 -3.15 5.49
CA LEU A 111 -15.27 -3.90 4.43
C LEU A 111 -14.33 -4.09 3.22
N TYR A 112 -13.60 -3.03 2.82
CA TYR A 112 -12.64 -3.13 1.71
C TYR A 112 -11.53 -4.13 2.02
N ARG A 113 -11.02 -4.13 3.26
CA ARG A 113 -10.02 -5.13 3.68
C ARG A 113 -10.57 -6.56 3.61
N GLU A 114 -11.81 -6.77 4.03
CA GLU A 114 -12.48 -8.07 3.94
C GLU A 114 -12.59 -8.56 2.50
N TYR A 115 -13.05 -7.71 1.57
CA TYR A 115 -13.14 -8.09 0.15
C TYR A 115 -11.79 -8.31 -0.49
N SER A 116 -10.78 -7.51 -0.17
CA SER A 116 -9.39 -7.72 -0.58
C SER A 116 -8.88 -9.09 -0.15
N GLN A 117 -9.13 -9.47 1.12
CA GLN A 117 -8.74 -10.79 1.63
C GLN A 117 -9.46 -11.93 0.93
N LYS A 118 -10.77 -11.80 0.64
CA LYS A 118 -11.54 -12.80 -0.12
C LYS A 118 -11.00 -12.99 -1.52
N VAL A 119 -10.65 -11.90 -2.21
CA VAL A 119 -10.07 -11.96 -3.56
C VAL A 119 -8.70 -12.63 -3.54
N ASN A 120 -7.82 -12.24 -2.61
CA ASN A 120 -6.50 -12.86 -2.49
C ASN A 120 -6.59 -14.35 -2.09
N ALA A 121 -7.58 -14.75 -1.28
CA ALA A 121 -7.83 -16.15 -0.99
C ALA A 121 -8.21 -16.97 -2.24
N ILE A 122 -8.93 -16.36 -3.21
CA ILE A 122 -9.16 -16.98 -4.50
C ILE A 122 -7.86 -17.16 -5.28
N TYR A 123 -6.95 -16.18 -5.25
CA TYR A 123 -5.67 -16.27 -5.95
C TYR A 123 -4.77 -17.36 -5.37
N ASP A 124 -4.75 -17.53 -4.05
CA ASP A 124 -3.96 -18.56 -3.36
C ASP A 124 -4.35 -19.99 -3.74
N GLU A 125 -5.55 -20.21 -4.27
CA GLU A 125 -5.95 -21.53 -4.78
C GLU A 125 -5.22 -21.95 -6.07
N TYR A 126 -4.57 -20.98 -6.75
CA TYR A 126 -3.93 -21.20 -8.05
C TYR A 126 -2.41 -21.18 -7.99
N THR A 127 -1.83 -20.42 -7.06
CA THR A 127 -0.38 -20.32 -6.86
C THR A 127 -0.06 -19.82 -5.47
N ASP A 128 1.06 -20.24 -4.90
CA ASP A 128 1.63 -19.74 -3.65
C ASP A 128 2.42 -18.41 -3.82
N LEU A 129 2.73 -18.07 -5.09
CA LEU A 129 3.41 -16.83 -5.45
C LEU A 129 2.38 -15.73 -5.77
N VAL A 130 1.74 -15.23 -4.73
CA VAL A 130 0.81 -14.08 -4.78
C VAL A 130 1.44 -12.92 -4.02
N GLU A 131 1.75 -11.83 -4.73
CA GLU A 131 2.34 -10.62 -4.17
C GLU A 131 1.34 -9.46 -4.24
N PRO A 132 0.70 -9.07 -3.12
CA PRO A 132 -0.13 -7.88 -3.07
C PRO A 132 0.72 -6.61 -3.31
N PHE A 133 0.22 -5.70 -4.15
CA PHE A 133 0.84 -4.41 -4.41
C PHE A 133 0.03 -3.24 -3.81
N GLY A 134 -1.25 -3.44 -3.65
CA GLY A 134 -2.20 -2.55 -3.00
C GLY A 134 -3.32 -3.34 -2.35
N ILE A 135 -4.36 -2.66 -1.87
CA ILE A 135 -5.53 -3.32 -1.30
C ILE A 135 -6.38 -4.02 -2.39
N ASP A 136 -6.27 -3.59 -3.63
CA ASP A 136 -7.09 -3.98 -4.77
C ASP A 136 -6.29 -4.61 -5.92
N GLU A 137 -4.97 -4.74 -5.78
CA GLU A 137 -4.13 -5.28 -6.85
C GLU A 137 -3.07 -6.24 -6.33
N SER A 138 -2.80 -7.29 -7.12
CA SER A 138 -1.81 -8.34 -6.81
C SER A 138 -1.15 -8.87 -8.07
N TRP A 139 0.14 -9.23 -7.98
CA TRP A 139 0.80 -10.08 -8.96
C TRP A 139 0.66 -11.56 -8.59
N LEU A 140 0.50 -12.39 -9.61
CA LEU A 140 0.48 -13.85 -9.50
C LEU A 140 1.54 -14.41 -10.46
N ASP A 141 2.41 -15.28 -9.98
CA ASP A 141 3.29 -16.06 -10.86
C ASP A 141 2.66 -17.42 -11.13
N MET A 142 2.22 -17.60 -12.36
CA MET A 142 1.59 -18.85 -12.84
C MET A 142 2.55 -19.73 -13.63
N THR A 143 3.85 -19.38 -13.71
CA THR A 143 4.84 -20.08 -14.55
C THR A 143 4.85 -21.59 -14.33
N HIS A 144 4.77 -22.01 -13.06
CA HIS A 144 4.85 -23.43 -12.69
C HIS A 144 3.51 -24.11 -12.44
N THR A 145 2.40 -23.34 -12.36
CA THR A 145 1.09 -23.89 -12.03
C THR A 145 0.08 -23.82 -13.18
N LEU A 146 0.31 -22.96 -14.18
CA LEU A 146 -0.64 -22.72 -15.28
C LEU A 146 -1.05 -24.00 -16.02
N HIS A 147 -0.13 -24.98 -16.17
CA HIS A 147 -0.41 -26.25 -16.84
C HIS A 147 -1.50 -27.07 -16.14
N LEU A 148 -1.68 -26.90 -14.81
CA LEU A 148 -2.74 -27.53 -14.03
C LEU A 148 -4.12 -26.95 -14.36
N PHE A 149 -4.16 -25.78 -14.99
CA PHE A 149 -5.39 -25.03 -15.32
C PHE A 149 -5.56 -24.86 -16.84
N GLY A 150 -5.09 -25.83 -17.62
CA GLY A 150 -5.29 -25.89 -19.06
C GLY A 150 -4.18 -25.26 -19.91
N GLY A 151 -3.16 -24.62 -19.31
CA GLY A 151 -1.97 -24.12 -19.99
C GLY A 151 -2.13 -22.82 -20.80
N ASP A 152 -3.36 -22.34 -21.02
CA ASP A 152 -3.64 -21.07 -21.70
C ASP A 152 -3.84 -19.94 -20.66
N ALA A 153 -2.87 -19.05 -20.59
CA ALA A 153 -2.88 -17.94 -19.62
C ALA A 153 -4.06 -16.97 -19.82
N LYS A 154 -4.47 -16.72 -21.07
CA LYS A 154 -5.60 -15.83 -21.35
C LYS A 154 -6.93 -16.48 -20.95
N ALA A 155 -7.15 -17.74 -21.32
CA ALA A 155 -8.35 -18.48 -20.93
C ALA A 155 -8.43 -18.60 -19.39
N PHE A 156 -7.32 -18.85 -18.72
CA PHE A 156 -7.23 -18.86 -17.27
C PHE A 156 -7.64 -17.51 -16.67
N ALA A 157 -7.05 -16.41 -17.13
CA ALA A 157 -7.35 -15.07 -16.62
C ALA A 157 -8.83 -14.68 -16.85
N ASP A 158 -9.41 -15.05 -18.00
CA ASP A 158 -10.82 -14.80 -18.28
C ASP A 158 -11.72 -15.63 -17.34
N SER A 159 -11.34 -16.89 -17.03
CA SER A 159 -12.04 -17.72 -16.04
C SER A 159 -11.95 -17.16 -14.62
N LEU A 160 -10.77 -16.65 -14.24
CA LEU A 160 -10.55 -16.01 -12.95
C LEU A 160 -11.42 -14.74 -12.79
N ARG A 161 -11.49 -13.90 -13.82
CA ARG A 161 -12.37 -12.72 -13.86
C ARG A 161 -13.84 -13.10 -13.70
N ALA A 162 -14.28 -14.13 -14.43
CA ALA A 162 -15.64 -14.66 -14.33
C ALA A 162 -15.94 -15.21 -12.92
N ARG A 163 -14.97 -15.88 -12.30
CA ARG A 163 -15.07 -16.41 -10.94
C ARG A 163 -15.25 -15.28 -9.91
N VAL A 164 -14.36 -14.29 -9.92
CA VAL A 164 -14.44 -13.13 -8.98
C VAL A 164 -15.78 -12.40 -9.13
N ARG A 165 -16.25 -12.21 -10.37
CA ARG A 165 -17.57 -11.61 -10.62
C ARG A 165 -18.69 -12.46 -10.04
N ARG A 166 -18.69 -13.76 -10.25
CA ARG A 166 -19.75 -14.68 -9.80
C ARG A 166 -19.78 -14.81 -8.27
N GLU A 167 -18.62 -14.90 -7.62
CA GLU A 167 -18.52 -15.20 -6.19
C GLU A 167 -18.56 -13.94 -5.33
N LEU A 168 -18.01 -12.83 -5.81
CA LEU A 168 -17.87 -11.59 -5.02
C LEU A 168 -18.62 -10.38 -5.61
N GLY A 169 -19.20 -10.50 -6.81
CA GLY A 169 -19.88 -9.38 -7.49
C GLY A 169 -18.96 -8.27 -7.95
N LEU A 170 -17.64 -8.45 -7.87
CA LEU A 170 -16.62 -7.49 -8.27
C LEU A 170 -16.08 -7.81 -9.67
N THR A 171 -15.57 -6.80 -10.37
CA THR A 171 -14.87 -7.00 -11.64
C THR A 171 -13.39 -6.67 -11.49
N LEU A 172 -12.55 -7.34 -12.26
CA LEU A 172 -11.13 -7.06 -12.29
C LEU A 172 -10.59 -7.01 -13.72
N SER A 173 -9.52 -6.27 -13.92
CA SER A 173 -8.73 -6.27 -15.14
C SER A 173 -7.45 -7.04 -14.91
N VAL A 174 -7.06 -7.87 -15.89
CA VAL A 174 -5.88 -8.73 -15.78
C VAL A 174 -4.91 -8.42 -16.91
N GLY A 175 -3.67 -8.10 -16.54
CA GLY A 175 -2.56 -8.05 -17.48
C GLY A 175 -1.70 -9.30 -17.35
N ILE A 176 -1.32 -9.88 -18.47
CA ILE A 176 -0.49 -11.09 -18.56
C ILE A 176 0.79 -10.73 -19.29
N SER A 177 1.96 -11.02 -18.69
CA SER A 177 3.23 -10.78 -19.35
C SER A 177 4.34 -11.69 -18.79
N PHE A 178 5.54 -11.52 -19.34
CA PHE A 178 6.76 -12.21 -18.90
C PHE A 178 7.53 -11.46 -17.80
N ASN A 179 7.02 -10.33 -17.32
CA ASN A 179 7.55 -9.59 -16.16
C ASN A 179 6.45 -8.79 -15.44
N LYS A 180 6.72 -8.36 -14.22
CA LYS A 180 5.77 -7.65 -13.35
C LYS A 180 5.35 -6.30 -13.92
N VAL A 181 6.29 -5.55 -14.51
CA VAL A 181 6.03 -4.20 -15.03
C VAL A 181 5.06 -4.22 -16.19
N PHE A 182 5.26 -5.13 -17.14
CA PHE A 182 4.39 -5.24 -18.30
C PHE A 182 3.05 -5.91 -17.96
N ALA A 183 3.04 -6.83 -16.99
CA ALA A 183 1.78 -7.36 -16.48
C ALA A 183 0.91 -6.25 -15.89
N LYS A 184 1.51 -5.32 -15.10
CA LYS A 184 0.77 -4.15 -14.59
C LYS A 184 0.30 -3.21 -15.69
N LEU A 185 1.13 -2.89 -16.65
CA LEU A 185 0.71 -2.11 -17.84
C LEU A 185 -0.47 -2.78 -18.55
N GLY A 186 -0.44 -4.11 -18.69
CA GLY A 186 -1.51 -4.88 -19.31
C GLY A 186 -2.84 -4.76 -18.59
N SER A 187 -2.84 -4.78 -17.25
CA SER A 187 -4.07 -4.62 -16.46
C SER A 187 -4.70 -3.23 -16.62
N ASP A 188 -3.87 -2.20 -16.84
CA ASP A 188 -4.34 -0.82 -17.04
C ASP A 188 -4.78 -0.53 -18.48
N TYR A 189 -4.32 -1.31 -19.47
CA TYR A 189 -4.43 -1.03 -20.90
C TYR A 189 -5.87 -0.98 -21.43
N ARG A 190 -6.76 -1.87 -20.96
CA ARG A 190 -8.15 -2.00 -21.43
C ARG A 190 -9.18 -2.01 -20.29
N LYS A 191 -8.93 -1.26 -19.20
CA LYS A 191 -9.91 -1.14 -18.11
C LYS A 191 -11.24 -0.56 -18.60
N PRO A 192 -12.38 -0.99 -18.05
CA PRO A 192 -12.56 -2.00 -17.00
C PRO A 192 -12.78 -3.42 -17.55
N ASP A 193 -12.61 -4.42 -16.67
CA ASP A 193 -13.04 -5.81 -16.85
C ASP A 193 -12.54 -6.44 -18.15
N ALA A 194 -11.24 -6.38 -18.35
CA ALA A 194 -10.59 -6.90 -19.55
C ALA A 194 -9.34 -7.72 -19.23
N THR A 195 -8.96 -8.61 -20.14
CA THR A 195 -7.67 -9.30 -20.12
C THR A 195 -6.79 -8.80 -21.27
N THR A 196 -5.58 -8.37 -20.95
CA THR A 196 -4.58 -7.93 -21.94
C THR A 196 -3.33 -8.80 -21.84
N VAL A 197 -2.86 -9.31 -22.97
CA VAL A 197 -1.63 -10.10 -23.07
C VAL A 197 -0.54 -9.25 -23.72
N ILE A 198 0.56 -9.04 -22.99
CA ILE A 198 1.77 -8.41 -23.49
C ILE A 198 2.85 -9.48 -23.57
N SER A 199 3.02 -10.07 -24.75
CA SER A 199 3.97 -11.16 -25.03
C SER A 199 5.32 -10.62 -25.51
N ARG A 200 6.32 -11.52 -25.65
CA ARG A 200 7.63 -11.14 -26.20
C ARG A 200 7.56 -10.70 -27.66
N GLU A 201 6.54 -11.15 -28.40
CA GLU A 201 6.37 -10.84 -29.82
C GLU A 201 5.70 -9.47 -30.03
N ASN A 202 4.85 -9.02 -29.09
CA ASN A 202 4.00 -7.85 -29.28
C ASN A 202 4.31 -6.66 -28.35
N TRP A 203 5.17 -6.85 -27.34
CA TRP A 203 5.36 -5.85 -26.29
C TRP A 203 5.84 -4.48 -26.80
N GLN A 204 6.76 -4.45 -27.76
CA GLN A 204 7.24 -3.17 -28.32
C GLN A 204 6.12 -2.40 -29.01
N GLN A 205 5.29 -3.11 -29.78
CA GLN A 205 4.16 -2.49 -30.48
C GLN A 205 3.09 -1.97 -29.52
N LEU A 206 2.86 -2.67 -28.41
CA LEU A 206 1.84 -2.29 -27.41
C LEU A 206 2.36 -1.29 -26.39
N VAL A 207 3.61 -1.44 -25.90
CA VAL A 207 4.13 -0.69 -24.76
C VAL A 207 4.83 0.61 -25.18
N TRP A 208 5.65 0.58 -26.20
CA TRP A 208 6.45 1.75 -26.58
C TRP A 208 5.65 2.99 -27.01
N PRO A 209 4.47 2.88 -27.67
CA PRO A 209 3.63 4.03 -27.96
C PRO A 209 2.95 4.67 -26.75
N LEU A 210 2.86 3.95 -25.60
CA LEU A 210 2.20 4.47 -24.43
C LEU A 210 2.92 5.67 -23.83
N PRO A 211 2.17 6.59 -23.17
CA PRO A 211 2.77 7.70 -22.44
C PRO A 211 3.79 7.21 -21.42
N VAL A 212 4.90 7.92 -21.27
CA VAL A 212 5.96 7.58 -20.30
C VAL A 212 5.45 7.49 -18.85
N GLY A 213 4.37 8.20 -18.55
CA GLY A 213 3.77 8.18 -17.23
C GLY A 213 2.97 6.93 -16.88
N ASP A 214 2.75 6.05 -17.85
CA ASP A 214 2.02 4.80 -17.64
C ASP A 214 2.93 3.69 -17.11
N ILE A 215 4.25 3.82 -17.30
CA ILE A 215 5.20 2.86 -16.72
C ILE A 215 5.33 3.06 -15.21
N LEU A 216 5.43 1.96 -14.51
CA LEU A 216 5.53 1.93 -13.04
C LEU A 216 6.64 2.86 -12.54
N TYR A 217 6.35 3.62 -11.49
CA TYR A 217 7.22 4.61 -10.83
C TYR A 217 7.51 5.91 -11.60
N VAL A 218 6.90 6.16 -12.76
CA VAL A 218 6.99 7.45 -13.44
C VAL A 218 5.85 8.37 -13.02
N GLY A 219 6.03 9.05 -11.90
CA GLY A 219 5.11 10.07 -11.40
C GLY A 219 5.27 11.45 -12.05
N GLY A 220 4.49 12.42 -11.58
CA GLY A 220 4.48 13.79 -12.11
C GLY A 220 5.86 14.48 -12.07
N ALA A 221 6.68 14.24 -11.04
CA ALA A 221 8.01 14.80 -10.91
C ALA A 221 8.96 14.25 -12.01
N ALA A 222 8.98 12.93 -12.20
CA ALA A 222 9.79 12.30 -13.24
C ALA A 222 9.38 12.77 -14.65
N LYS A 223 8.06 12.86 -14.93
CA LYS A 223 7.54 13.40 -16.20
C LYS A 223 8.04 14.82 -16.47
N LYS A 224 8.04 15.69 -15.45
CA LYS A 224 8.55 17.07 -15.61
C LYS A 224 10.04 17.11 -15.94
N LEU A 225 10.84 16.21 -15.37
CA LEU A 225 12.29 16.13 -15.66
C LEU A 225 12.58 15.54 -17.04
N LEU A 226 11.78 14.60 -17.52
CA LEU A 226 11.93 13.92 -18.80
C LEU A 226 11.47 14.77 -20.00
N LYS A 227 10.42 15.58 -19.82
CA LYS A 227 9.79 16.37 -20.88
C LYS A 227 10.76 17.28 -21.65
N PRO A 228 11.69 18.05 -21.04
CA PRO A 228 12.65 18.90 -21.76
C PRO A 228 13.60 18.11 -22.68
N TYR A 229 13.74 16.81 -22.43
CA TYR A 229 14.59 15.91 -23.24
C TYR A 229 13.79 15.18 -24.33
N GLY A 230 12.53 15.56 -24.53
CA GLY A 230 11.64 14.95 -25.53
C GLY A 230 11.18 13.54 -25.20
N VAL A 231 11.24 13.13 -23.93
CA VAL A 231 10.82 11.79 -23.49
C VAL A 231 9.37 11.84 -22.99
N GLU A 232 8.45 11.55 -23.90
CA GLU A 232 7.01 11.56 -23.66
C GLU A 232 6.39 10.17 -23.72
N THR A 233 7.04 9.22 -24.42
CA THR A 233 6.60 7.82 -24.54
C THR A 233 7.56 6.85 -23.89
N ILE A 234 7.08 5.64 -23.62
CA ILE A 234 7.92 4.54 -23.07
C ILE A 234 9.01 4.15 -24.06
N GLY A 235 8.72 4.16 -25.37
CA GLY A 235 9.72 3.87 -26.40
C GLY A 235 10.83 4.92 -26.45
N GLN A 236 10.52 6.20 -26.26
CA GLN A 236 11.52 7.25 -26.15
C GLN A 236 12.37 7.09 -24.88
N LEU A 237 11.77 6.68 -23.76
CA LEU A 237 12.50 6.33 -22.53
C LEU A 237 13.45 5.15 -22.76
N ALA A 238 13.00 4.12 -23.47
CA ALA A 238 13.80 2.94 -23.81
C ALA A 238 15.00 3.28 -24.72
N ALA A 239 14.83 4.27 -25.60
CA ALA A 239 15.89 4.72 -26.52
C ALA A 239 16.88 5.73 -25.90
N CYS A 240 16.57 6.28 -24.70
CA CYS A 240 17.47 7.20 -24.01
C CYS A 240 18.78 6.52 -23.59
N ARG A 241 19.87 7.32 -23.56
CA ARG A 241 21.12 6.83 -22.97
C ARG A 241 20.97 6.65 -21.47
N PRO A 242 21.39 5.48 -20.92
CA PRO A 242 21.33 5.22 -19.48
C PRO A 242 21.97 6.31 -18.62
N ASP A 243 23.17 6.80 -19.02
CA ASP A 243 23.90 7.85 -18.29
C ASP A 243 23.10 9.16 -18.17
N THR A 244 22.35 9.51 -19.22
CA THR A 244 21.45 10.68 -19.20
C THR A 244 20.32 10.49 -18.19
N LEU A 245 19.71 9.31 -18.19
CA LEU A 245 18.63 8.99 -17.24
C LEU A 245 19.14 8.90 -15.79
N GLU A 246 20.35 8.40 -15.59
CA GLU A 246 20.98 8.38 -14.27
C GLU A 246 21.26 9.80 -13.76
N THR A 247 21.73 10.68 -14.63
CA THR A 247 21.93 12.11 -14.29
C THR A 247 20.62 12.81 -13.90
N LEU A 248 19.51 12.50 -14.59
CA LEU A 248 18.21 13.14 -14.37
C LEU A 248 17.44 12.59 -13.18
N LEU A 249 17.49 11.29 -12.98
CA LEU A 249 16.60 10.54 -12.08
C LEU A 249 17.36 9.66 -11.07
N GLY A 250 18.69 9.71 -11.09
CA GLY A 250 19.54 8.86 -10.25
C GLY A 250 19.37 7.37 -10.59
N LYS A 251 19.58 6.51 -9.62
CA LYS A 251 19.42 5.05 -9.77
C LYS A 251 18.06 4.63 -10.36
N MET A 252 17.01 5.41 -10.08
CA MET A 252 15.70 5.16 -10.65
C MET A 252 15.69 5.32 -12.17
N GLY A 253 16.49 6.21 -12.73
CA GLY A 253 16.62 6.38 -14.18
C GLY A 253 17.11 5.12 -14.89
N LEU A 254 18.13 4.45 -14.34
CA LEU A 254 18.64 3.18 -14.84
C LEU A 254 17.57 2.07 -14.75
N GLN A 255 16.83 2.03 -13.66
CA GLN A 255 15.76 1.05 -13.45
C GLN A 255 14.61 1.28 -14.45
N LEU A 256 14.19 2.51 -14.66
CA LEU A 256 13.13 2.87 -15.60
C LEU A 256 13.55 2.55 -17.05
N HIS A 257 14.83 2.76 -17.41
CA HIS A 257 15.36 2.33 -18.69
C HIS A 257 15.27 0.81 -18.87
N ALA A 258 15.65 0.04 -17.85
CA ALA A 258 15.51 -1.41 -17.88
C ALA A 258 14.04 -1.83 -18.01
N TYR A 259 13.13 -1.20 -17.28
CA TYR A 259 11.68 -1.45 -17.38
C TYR A 259 11.13 -1.18 -18.78
N ALA A 260 11.48 -0.03 -19.38
CA ALA A 260 11.03 0.33 -20.72
C ALA A 260 11.55 -0.63 -21.82
N ASN A 261 12.64 -1.32 -21.55
CA ASN A 261 13.23 -2.35 -22.40
C ASN A 261 12.79 -3.78 -22.05
N GLY A 262 11.85 -3.96 -21.14
CA GLY A 262 11.34 -5.29 -20.74
C GLY A 262 12.35 -6.16 -19.99
N LEU A 263 13.36 -5.55 -19.38
CA LEU A 263 14.46 -6.22 -18.69
C LEU A 263 14.21 -6.43 -17.19
N ASP A 264 13.01 -6.12 -16.69
CA ASP A 264 12.64 -6.43 -15.31
C ASP A 264 12.67 -7.94 -15.07
N ARG A 265 13.36 -8.35 -14.01
CA ARG A 265 13.51 -9.74 -13.56
C ARG A 265 13.11 -9.91 -12.10
N SER A 266 12.42 -8.93 -11.52
CA SER A 266 11.97 -9.03 -10.13
C SER A 266 10.98 -10.19 -9.99
N PRO A 267 11.21 -11.13 -9.05
CA PRO A 267 10.30 -12.25 -8.84
C PRO A 267 8.99 -11.76 -8.20
N VAL A 268 7.93 -12.50 -8.43
CA VAL A 268 6.72 -12.40 -7.61
C VAL A 268 6.98 -13.13 -6.30
N ARG A 269 6.83 -12.43 -5.18
CA ARG A 269 7.05 -12.97 -3.83
C ARG A 269 5.76 -13.58 -3.30
N SER A 270 5.91 -14.56 -2.42
CA SER A 270 4.78 -15.03 -1.64
C SER A 270 4.31 -13.93 -0.68
N ARG A 271 3.00 -13.79 -0.49
CA ARG A 271 2.45 -12.86 0.52
C ARG A 271 2.83 -13.25 1.95
N PHE A 272 3.25 -14.49 2.15
CA PHE A 272 3.72 -14.98 3.44
C PHE A 272 5.19 -14.63 3.70
N ASP A 273 5.93 -14.20 2.68
CA ASP A 273 7.32 -13.71 2.78
C ASP A 273 7.34 -12.19 3.00
N ALA A 274 6.45 -11.69 3.87
CA ALA A 274 6.35 -10.27 4.14
C ALA A 274 7.66 -9.71 4.72
N GLU A 275 8.21 -8.67 4.08
CA GLU A 275 9.33 -7.93 4.67
C GLU A 275 8.91 -7.30 6.01
N PRO A 276 9.80 -7.29 7.01
CA PRO A 276 9.55 -6.59 8.27
C PRO A 276 9.19 -5.12 8.01
N ALA A 277 8.24 -4.61 8.78
CA ALA A 277 7.88 -3.19 8.68
C ALA A 277 9.12 -2.31 8.94
N LYS A 278 9.39 -1.37 8.05
CA LYS A 278 10.54 -0.44 8.17
C LYS A 278 10.24 0.73 9.10
N SER A 279 8.97 1.08 9.23
CA SER A 279 8.48 2.18 10.09
C SER A 279 7.01 2.00 10.43
N VAL A 280 6.59 2.61 11.54
CA VAL A 280 5.18 2.73 11.93
C VAL A 280 4.87 4.20 12.16
N GLY A 281 3.99 4.78 11.34
CA GLY A 281 3.67 6.19 11.43
C GLY A 281 2.17 6.48 11.36
N ASN A 282 1.79 7.61 11.92
CA ASN A 282 0.47 8.20 11.77
C ASN A 282 0.57 9.71 11.58
N GLY A 283 -0.27 10.26 10.72
CA GLY A 283 -0.34 11.69 10.47
C GLY A 283 -1.77 12.14 10.25
N THR A 284 -2.04 13.39 10.61
CA THR A 284 -3.37 13.98 10.39
C THR A 284 -3.27 15.41 9.88
N THR A 285 -4.23 15.78 9.04
CA THR A 285 -4.49 17.17 8.67
C THR A 285 -5.57 17.69 9.62
N PHE A 286 -5.24 18.70 10.39
CA PHE A 286 -6.17 19.25 11.39
C PHE A 286 -7.31 20.06 10.73
N SER A 287 -8.47 20.08 11.36
CA SER A 287 -9.64 20.87 10.91
C SER A 287 -9.31 22.37 10.82
N GLN A 288 -8.52 22.86 11.76
CA GLN A 288 -7.96 24.22 11.79
C GLN A 288 -6.44 24.15 11.89
N ASN A 289 -5.75 25.21 11.45
CA ASN A 289 -4.30 25.28 11.63
C ASN A 289 -3.96 25.43 13.12
N LEU A 290 -3.00 24.64 13.58
CA LEU A 290 -2.49 24.77 14.95
C LEU A 290 -1.51 25.94 15.01
N THR A 291 -1.66 26.82 15.99
CA THR A 291 -0.83 28.02 16.15
C THR A 291 -0.23 28.14 17.55
N THR A 292 -0.70 27.32 18.49
CA THR A 292 -0.20 27.33 19.86
C THR A 292 0.48 26.04 20.24
N ARG A 293 1.43 26.09 21.16
CA ARG A 293 2.16 24.91 21.64
C ARG A 293 1.22 23.86 22.26
N ILE A 294 0.17 24.34 22.95
CA ILE A 294 -0.84 23.45 23.58
C ILE A 294 -1.60 22.65 22.53
N GLN A 295 -2.07 23.32 21.46
CA GLN A 295 -2.75 22.62 20.35
C GLN A 295 -1.83 21.59 19.68
N VAL A 296 -0.57 21.94 19.44
CA VAL A 296 0.43 21.04 18.85
C VAL A 296 0.68 19.84 19.74
N GLN A 297 0.84 20.05 21.04
CA GLN A 297 1.03 18.97 22.02
C GLN A 297 -0.18 18.03 22.07
N ALA A 298 -1.39 18.54 22.03
CA ALA A 298 -2.61 17.73 21.97
C ALA A 298 -2.67 16.88 20.69
N GLY A 299 -2.35 17.50 19.53
CA GLY A 299 -2.30 16.78 18.25
C GLY A 299 -1.24 15.67 18.23
N ILE A 300 -0.05 15.95 18.75
CA ILE A 300 1.04 14.97 18.86
C ILE A 300 0.65 13.81 19.80
N ALA A 301 0.02 14.10 20.93
CA ALA A 301 -0.40 13.06 21.89
C ALA A 301 -1.34 12.04 21.25
N VAL A 302 -2.30 12.49 20.42
CA VAL A 302 -3.20 11.60 19.66
C VAL A 302 -2.44 10.75 18.65
N LEU A 303 -1.49 11.34 17.92
CA LEU A 303 -0.69 10.63 16.92
C LEU A 303 0.26 9.63 17.58
N ALA A 304 0.92 10.02 18.67
CA ALA A 304 1.80 9.14 19.45
C ALA A 304 1.04 7.96 20.06
N ASP A 305 -0.17 8.17 20.58
CA ASP A 305 -1.05 7.10 21.06
C ASP A 305 -1.35 6.08 19.96
N SER A 306 -1.71 6.55 18.76
CA SER A 306 -1.95 5.67 17.61
C SER A 306 -0.71 4.88 17.19
N VAL A 307 0.47 5.53 17.17
CA VAL A 307 1.75 4.87 16.82
C VAL A 307 2.11 3.85 17.89
N ALA A 308 2.05 4.21 19.17
CA ALA A 308 2.33 3.33 20.29
C ALA A 308 1.43 2.08 20.30
N THR A 309 0.12 2.27 20.09
CA THR A 309 -0.85 1.16 20.02
C THR A 309 -0.50 0.19 18.87
N ARG A 310 -0.10 0.71 17.70
CA ARG A 310 0.32 -0.12 16.56
C ARG A 310 1.63 -0.86 16.84
N LEU A 311 2.62 -0.18 17.47
CA LEU A 311 3.88 -0.82 17.87
C LEU A 311 3.60 -2.01 18.78
N ARG A 312 2.82 -1.83 19.86
CA ARG A 312 2.46 -2.90 20.79
C ARG A 312 1.71 -4.05 20.09
N HIS A 313 0.74 -3.70 19.24
CA HIS A 313 -0.04 -4.72 18.51
C HIS A 313 0.85 -5.62 17.64
N HIS A 314 1.96 -5.11 17.13
CA HIS A 314 2.91 -5.85 16.31
C HIS A 314 4.13 -6.39 17.09
N GLY A 315 4.18 -6.23 18.42
CA GLY A 315 5.33 -6.63 19.23
C GLY A 315 6.62 -5.89 18.85
N LEU A 316 6.50 -4.58 18.55
CA LEU A 316 7.62 -3.75 18.08
C LEU A 316 7.93 -2.60 19.04
N TYR A 317 9.20 -2.21 19.07
CA TYR A 317 9.70 -1.02 19.75
C TYR A 317 10.30 -0.05 18.74
N ALA A 318 10.17 1.25 18.98
CA ALA A 318 10.83 2.29 18.20
C ALA A 318 12.25 2.51 18.73
N GLY A 319 13.28 2.39 17.86
CA GLY A 319 14.66 2.80 18.14
C GLY A 319 14.94 4.23 17.70
N GLY A 320 14.06 4.84 16.91
CA GLY A 320 14.13 6.23 16.48
C GLY A 320 12.74 6.83 16.26
N LEU A 321 12.67 8.15 16.22
CA LEU A 321 11.43 8.89 15.98
C LEU A 321 11.66 10.00 14.97
N GLN A 322 10.73 10.16 14.04
CA GLN A 322 10.66 11.27 13.10
C GLN A 322 9.35 12.03 13.27
N VAL A 323 9.45 13.35 13.20
CA VAL A 323 8.27 14.22 13.07
C VAL A 323 8.37 15.00 11.78
N THR A 324 7.24 15.09 11.07
CA THR A 324 7.07 15.94 9.89
C THR A 324 5.96 16.92 10.16
N VAL A 325 6.24 18.20 9.93
CA VAL A 325 5.28 19.32 10.06
C VAL A 325 5.02 19.88 8.67
N ARG A 326 3.75 20.04 8.29
CA ARG A 326 3.31 20.64 7.04
C ARG A 326 2.66 21.99 7.29
N ASP A 327 3.10 23.01 6.57
CA ASP A 327 2.49 24.35 6.62
C ASP A 327 1.23 24.45 5.71
N PRO A 328 0.45 25.55 5.76
CA PRO A 328 -0.70 25.76 4.87
C PRO A 328 -0.34 25.89 3.38
N GLN A 329 0.90 26.15 3.03
CA GLN A 329 1.43 26.20 1.67
C GLN A 329 1.88 24.82 1.17
N PHE A 330 1.68 23.77 1.98
CA PHE A 330 2.05 22.38 1.69
C PHE A 330 3.57 22.13 1.67
N HIS A 331 4.39 22.97 2.30
CA HIS A 331 5.80 22.68 2.50
C HIS A 331 5.97 21.77 3.72
N ASP A 332 6.75 20.71 3.54
CA ASP A 332 7.10 19.78 4.61
C ASP A 332 8.46 20.11 5.20
N ARG A 333 8.54 20.09 6.53
CA ARG A 333 9.79 20.09 7.29
C ARG A 333 9.80 18.89 8.21
N SER A 334 10.91 18.15 8.24
CA SER A 334 11.03 16.97 9.08
C SER A 334 12.31 16.95 9.89
N ARG A 335 12.26 16.33 11.06
CA ARG A 335 13.39 16.03 11.93
C ARG A 335 13.24 14.63 12.47
N GLN A 336 14.37 13.97 12.68
CA GLN A 336 14.42 12.67 13.32
C GLN A 336 15.55 12.61 14.33
N CYS A 337 15.41 11.73 15.32
CA CYS A 337 16.45 11.38 16.26
C CYS A 337 16.45 9.89 16.57
N GLN A 338 17.57 9.40 17.06
CA GLN A 338 17.65 8.09 17.69
C GLN A 338 17.17 8.23 19.14
N LEU A 339 16.41 7.27 19.62
CA LEU A 339 15.95 7.22 21.01
C LEU A 339 17.06 6.66 21.90
N SER A 340 17.17 7.15 23.12
CA SER A 340 18.15 6.68 24.10
C SER A 340 17.93 5.20 24.50
N SER A 341 16.67 4.78 24.50
CA SER A 341 16.25 3.39 24.71
C SER A 341 15.08 3.06 23.79
N PRO A 342 14.99 1.84 23.25
CA PRO A 342 13.83 1.41 22.49
C PRO A 342 12.55 1.55 23.32
N THR A 343 11.47 2.12 22.73
CA THR A 343 10.22 2.34 23.45
C THR A 343 9.00 2.17 22.55
N HIS A 344 7.88 1.81 23.14
CA HIS A 344 6.54 1.90 22.57
C HIS A 344 5.59 2.71 23.48
N LEU A 345 6.15 3.42 24.49
CA LEU A 345 5.37 4.19 25.44
C LEU A 345 4.93 5.52 24.85
N ILE A 346 3.65 5.85 25.01
CA ILE A 346 3.04 7.08 24.51
C ILE A 346 3.74 8.31 25.07
N ARG A 347 4.10 8.26 26.35
CA ARG A 347 4.79 9.37 27.04
C ARG A 347 6.14 9.69 26.39
N ASP A 348 6.95 8.67 26.14
CA ASP A 348 8.30 8.83 25.57
C ASP A 348 8.20 9.34 24.12
N LEU A 349 7.30 8.73 23.32
CA LEU A 349 7.06 9.17 21.94
C LEU A 349 6.54 10.60 21.89
N THR A 350 5.61 10.98 22.77
CA THR A 350 5.06 12.35 22.83
C THR A 350 6.13 13.36 23.25
N GLY A 351 6.93 13.05 24.28
CA GLY A 351 8.00 13.91 24.76
C GLY A 351 9.04 14.17 23.68
N THR A 352 9.57 13.12 23.07
CA THR A 352 10.55 13.23 21.98
C THR A 352 9.96 13.93 20.76
N ALA A 353 8.69 13.65 20.39
CA ALA A 353 8.05 14.32 19.27
C ALA A 353 7.93 15.83 19.51
N MET A 354 7.62 16.26 20.73
CA MET A 354 7.57 17.69 21.08
C MET A 354 8.95 18.35 20.99
N GLU A 355 10.02 17.69 21.45
CA GLU A 355 11.39 18.20 21.33
C GLU A 355 11.79 18.37 19.84
N LEU A 356 11.40 17.44 18.97
CA LEU A 356 11.64 17.53 17.54
C LEU A 356 10.84 18.67 16.89
N VAL A 357 9.58 18.87 17.32
CA VAL A 357 8.75 19.99 16.82
C VAL A 357 9.30 21.33 17.25
N ASP A 358 9.76 21.49 18.50
CA ASP A 358 10.35 22.72 19.01
C ASP A 358 11.60 23.14 18.18
N GLN A 359 12.26 22.19 17.48
CA GLN A 359 13.37 22.49 16.54
C GLN A 359 12.89 22.87 15.12
N LEU A 360 11.66 22.51 14.75
CA LEU A 360 11.12 22.72 13.40
C LEU A 360 10.20 23.91 13.31
N TRP A 361 9.59 24.29 14.43
CA TRP A 361 8.45 25.19 14.46
C TRP A 361 8.50 26.08 15.69
N SER A 362 8.00 27.32 15.55
CA SER A 362 7.81 28.27 16.62
C SER A 362 6.44 28.94 16.51
N PRO A 363 5.70 29.09 17.62
CA PRO A 363 4.46 29.85 17.64
C PRO A 363 4.69 31.31 17.19
N PRO A 364 3.73 31.95 16.53
CA PRO A 364 2.39 31.48 16.14
C PRO A 364 2.31 30.95 14.69
N ALA A 365 3.41 30.47 14.10
CA ALA A 365 3.40 29.98 12.73
C ALA A 365 2.35 28.83 12.55
N PRO A 366 1.51 28.87 11.50
CA PRO A 366 0.43 27.92 11.37
C PRO A 366 0.93 26.54 10.90
N ILE A 367 0.51 25.47 11.58
CA ILE A 367 0.71 24.09 11.20
C ILE A 367 -0.61 23.52 10.63
N ARG A 368 -0.56 23.00 9.41
CA ARG A 368 -1.70 22.33 8.74
C ARG A 368 -1.81 20.85 9.12
N ALA A 369 -0.69 20.15 9.16
CA ALA A 369 -0.64 18.72 9.42
C ALA A 369 0.63 18.35 10.19
N ILE A 370 0.54 17.29 10.99
CA ILE A 370 1.67 16.68 11.69
C ILE A 370 1.65 15.19 11.39
N THR A 371 2.84 14.61 11.22
CA THR A 371 3.05 13.16 11.14
C THR A 371 4.11 12.75 12.15
N VAL A 372 3.82 11.70 12.94
CA VAL A 372 4.76 11.08 13.88
C VAL A 372 5.07 9.68 13.35
N THR A 373 6.36 9.33 13.20
CA THR A 373 6.81 8.07 12.63
C THR A 373 7.88 7.45 13.49
N ALA A 374 7.62 6.24 13.98
CA ALA A 374 8.60 5.37 14.63
C ALA A 374 9.51 4.73 13.57
N LEU A 375 10.81 4.82 13.79
CA LEU A 375 11.87 4.31 12.93
C LEU A 375 12.71 3.28 13.67
N HIS A 376 13.57 2.56 12.94
CA HIS A 376 14.47 1.56 13.51
C HIS A 376 13.71 0.60 14.42
N LEU A 377 12.71 -0.07 13.84
CA LEU A 377 11.81 -0.95 14.57
C LEU A 377 12.57 -2.18 15.06
N ILE A 378 12.39 -2.52 16.34
CA ILE A 378 13.06 -3.61 17.02
C ILE A 378 11.96 -4.56 17.53
N PRO A 379 12.01 -5.89 17.21
CA PRO A 379 11.10 -6.87 17.78
C PRO A 379 11.19 -6.93 19.31
N GLU A 380 10.09 -7.21 19.99
CA GLU A 380 10.00 -7.25 21.46
C GLU A 380 11.07 -8.17 22.09
N GLY A 381 11.37 -9.33 21.48
CA GLY A 381 12.38 -10.26 21.94
C GLY A 381 13.84 -9.78 21.76
N GLU A 382 14.05 -8.71 20.98
CA GLU A 382 15.37 -8.14 20.67
C GLU A 382 15.57 -6.74 21.27
N ALA A 383 14.55 -6.20 21.92
CA ALA A 383 14.60 -4.89 22.56
C ALA A 383 15.32 -4.98 23.89
N TYR A 384 16.60 -4.64 23.90
CA TYR A 384 17.39 -4.56 25.13
C TYR A 384 17.40 -3.12 25.65
N GLU A 385 17.07 -2.95 26.93
CA GLU A 385 17.29 -1.71 27.65
C GLU A 385 18.63 -1.79 28.37
N GLN A 386 19.49 -0.82 28.11
CA GLN A 386 20.67 -0.64 28.97
C GLN A 386 20.18 -0.06 30.30
N THR A 387 19.99 -0.92 31.29
CA THR A 387 19.62 -0.50 32.63
C THR A 387 20.78 0.30 33.24
N ASP A 388 20.57 1.59 33.46
CA ASP A 388 21.44 2.38 34.33
C ASP A 388 21.21 1.89 35.78
N LEU A 389 22.28 1.58 36.49
CA LEU A 389 22.24 1.20 37.92
C LEU A 389 21.51 2.20 38.82
N PHE A 390 21.32 3.44 38.33
CA PHE A 390 20.69 4.54 39.04
C PHE A 390 19.31 4.96 38.45
N ALA A 391 18.85 4.34 37.38
CA ALA A 391 17.58 4.66 36.74
C ALA A 391 16.41 3.93 37.37
N ALA A 392 15.28 4.63 37.49
CA ALA A 392 14.06 4.12 38.11
C ALA A 392 13.29 3.12 37.21
N ALA A 393 13.81 1.89 37.06
CA ALA A 393 13.13 0.78 36.38
C ALA A 393 11.65 0.56 36.79
N PRO A 394 11.23 0.79 38.06
CA PRO A 394 9.83 0.61 38.49
C PRO A 394 8.82 1.53 37.80
N LYS A 395 9.25 2.69 37.29
CA LYS A 395 8.32 3.63 36.64
C LYS A 395 7.89 3.20 35.24
N ARG A 396 8.80 2.57 34.49
CA ARG A 396 8.53 2.11 33.12
C ARG A 396 7.56 0.93 33.11
N GLU A 397 7.84 -0.08 33.93
CA GLU A 397 6.96 -1.27 34.05
C GLU A 397 5.52 -0.88 34.45
N LYS A 398 5.39 0.11 35.36
CA LYS A 398 4.07 0.63 35.75
C LYS A 398 3.36 1.32 34.57
N GLN A 399 4.11 2.05 33.74
CA GLN A 399 3.56 2.75 32.56
C GLN A 399 3.13 1.71 31.49
N GLU A 400 3.92 0.70 31.23
CA GLU A 400 3.59 -0.38 30.32
C GLU A 400 2.31 -1.12 30.74
N LYS A 401 2.18 -1.46 32.02
CA LYS A 401 0.95 -2.05 32.58
C LYS A 401 -0.26 -1.13 32.44
N LEU A 402 -0.09 0.17 32.64
CA LEU A 402 -1.17 1.15 32.48
C LEU A 402 -1.62 1.22 31.00
N GLU A 403 -0.69 1.36 30.06
CA GLU A 403 -1.02 1.46 28.64
C GLU A 403 -1.60 0.16 28.10
N GLY A 404 -1.13 -1.00 28.57
CA GLY A 404 -1.74 -2.30 28.29
C GLY A 404 -3.17 -2.43 28.81
N ALA A 405 -3.45 -1.93 30.03
CA ALA A 405 -4.80 -1.92 30.59
C ALA A 405 -5.73 -0.99 29.78
N MET A 406 -5.26 0.18 29.36
CA MET A 406 -6.02 1.07 28.47
C MET A 406 -6.37 0.41 27.14
N GLU A 407 -5.43 -0.30 26.54
CA GLU A 407 -5.67 -1.02 25.30
C GLU A 407 -6.70 -2.14 25.46
N HIS A 408 -6.66 -2.87 26.56
CA HIS A 408 -7.65 -3.88 26.88
C HIS A 408 -9.07 -3.29 27.03
N ILE A 409 -9.18 -2.12 27.68
CA ILE A 409 -10.45 -1.38 27.80
C ILE A 409 -10.95 -0.95 26.41
N ARG A 410 -10.08 -0.39 25.58
CA ARG A 410 -10.42 0.04 24.21
C ARG A 410 -10.87 -1.12 23.32
N LYS A 411 -10.22 -2.28 23.44
CA LYS A 411 -10.62 -3.49 22.71
C LYS A 411 -12.01 -3.97 23.11
N LYS A 412 -12.36 -3.85 24.40
CA LYS A 412 -13.65 -4.33 24.94
C LYS A 412 -14.80 -3.34 24.73
N TYR A 413 -14.54 -2.04 24.84
CA TYR A 413 -15.57 -1.00 24.89
C TYR A 413 -15.48 0.03 23.74
N GLY A 414 -14.54 -0.16 22.80
CA GLY A 414 -14.30 0.76 21.68
C GLY A 414 -13.17 1.74 21.96
N GLY A 415 -12.53 2.26 20.88
CA GLY A 415 -11.35 3.11 20.95
C GLY A 415 -11.53 4.44 21.68
N GLY A 416 -12.77 4.95 21.74
CA GLY A 416 -13.12 6.18 22.46
C GLY A 416 -13.41 6.00 23.95
N ALA A 417 -13.44 4.76 24.47
CA ALA A 417 -13.81 4.49 25.87
C ALA A 417 -12.82 5.09 26.89
N ILE A 418 -11.56 5.24 26.51
CA ILE A 418 -10.52 5.88 27.30
C ILE A 418 -9.53 6.60 26.39
N VAL A 419 -9.33 7.90 26.64
CA VAL A 419 -8.42 8.76 25.90
C VAL A 419 -7.54 9.54 26.88
N PHE A 420 -6.38 10.00 26.42
CA PHE A 420 -5.57 10.93 27.22
C PHE A 420 -6.26 12.28 27.33
N GLY A 421 -6.23 12.91 28.53
CA GLY A 421 -6.87 14.21 28.77
C GLY A 421 -6.42 15.32 27.82
N ALA A 422 -5.16 15.29 27.39
CA ALA A 422 -4.62 16.20 26.38
C ALA A 422 -5.21 15.99 24.97
N ALA A 423 -5.89 14.88 24.71
CA ALA A 423 -6.48 14.51 23.43
C ALA A 423 -7.98 14.80 23.34
N GLN A 424 -8.60 15.35 24.39
CA GLN A 424 -10.00 15.78 24.30
C GLN A 424 -10.11 16.99 23.38
N PRO A 425 -10.97 16.96 22.35
CA PRO A 425 -11.37 18.19 21.69
C PRO A 425 -12.01 19.10 22.75
N GLU A 426 -11.67 20.39 22.71
CA GLU A 426 -12.42 21.37 23.50
C GLU A 426 -13.90 21.12 23.21
N LYS A 427 -14.68 20.77 24.25
CA LYS A 427 -16.13 20.75 24.13
C LYS A 427 -16.51 22.17 23.71
N GLU A 428 -17.07 22.31 22.51
CA GLU A 428 -17.87 23.51 22.23
C GLU A 428 -18.88 23.58 23.38
N GLU A 429 -18.74 24.59 24.24
CA GLU A 429 -19.74 24.92 25.21
C GLU A 429 -21.02 25.18 24.43
N ASP A 430 -22.02 24.34 24.66
CA ASP A 430 -23.35 24.51 24.09
C ASP A 430 -23.85 25.89 24.54
N PRO A 431 -24.02 26.89 23.65
CA PRO A 431 -24.31 28.26 24.07
C PRO A 431 -25.75 28.52 24.52
N PHE A 432 -26.51 27.44 24.82
CA PHE A 432 -27.90 27.59 25.28
C PHE A 432 -28.16 26.80 26.57
N PRO A 433 -28.68 27.49 27.63
CA PRO A 433 -29.19 26.85 28.82
C PRO A 433 -30.51 26.08 28.55
#